data_051fee24338e9d90f2ed23465a8c3b99
#
_entry.id   051fee24338e9d90f2ed23465a8c3b99
#
_cell.length_a   1.000
_cell.length_b   1.000
_cell.length_c   1.000
_cell.angle_alpha   90.00
_cell.angle_beta   90.00
_cell.angle_gamma   90.00
#
_symmetry.space_group_name_H-M   'P 1'
#
loop_
_entity.id
_entity.type
_entity.pdbx_description
1 polymer ?
#
loop_
_entity_poly.entity_id
_entity_poly.type
_entity_poly.pdbx_seq_one_letter_code
_entity_poly.pdbx_strand_id
1 'polypeptide(L)'
;LNTAFAQDGVVVYVPDRVVMERPLQIVNLMRANADLMSFQRNMVILGRDAKATILVCDHTLSDDRFLSNNTTEVVVGENAAFEYYHVQNQHIEASQINSVFVSQKRNSRYDANVITLYGGFIRNNLFAALTEEGCESNLYGMYLSDKKQQVDNFTFIDHIAPHCTSNQHFKGVLDDAALANFAGRIVVRPDAQKTEAYQANNNLLLTDTAQVNTKPQLVIDADDVKCSHGATVGQIDEEAMFYLRSRGIGEAEARMMMMFGFAHEIVGRVKLEPLREEIDSLVDKRLRGELTKCHNCVMHCKK
;
A
#
# COMPACT_ATOMS: atom_id res chain seq x y z
N LEU A 1 8.39 -20.26 2.28
CA LEU A 1 7.09 -20.86 2.68
C LEU A 1 6.11 -20.82 1.53
N ASN A 2 5.77 -19.64 0.95
CA ASN A 2 4.76 -19.54 -0.11
C ASN A 2 4.99 -20.52 -1.24
N THR A 3 6.18 -20.56 -1.84
CA THR A 3 6.51 -21.46 -2.95
C THR A 3 6.33 -22.96 -2.61
N ALA A 4 6.53 -23.34 -1.37
CA ALA A 4 6.41 -24.75 -0.93
C ALA A 4 4.96 -25.17 -0.65
N PHE A 5 4.10 -24.22 -0.28
CA PHE A 5 2.75 -24.50 0.23
C PHE A 5 1.62 -23.84 -0.57
N ALA A 6 1.93 -23.10 -1.62
CA ALA A 6 0.90 -22.47 -2.46
C ALA A 6 0.03 -23.56 -3.14
N GLN A 7 -1.27 -23.51 -2.87
CA GLN A 7 -2.27 -24.42 -3.40
C GLN A 7 -3.36 -23.71 -4.19
N ASP A 8 -3.39 -22.38 -4.11
CA ASP A 8 -4.40 -21.53 -4.73
C ASP A 8 -3.76 -20.27 -5.31
N GLY A 9 -4.44 -19.64 -6.25
CA GLY A 9 -3.98 -18.40 -6.85
C GLY A 9 -4.77 -18.03 -8.10
N VAL A 10 -4.50 -16.84 -8.58
CA VAL A 10 -5.14 -16.26 -9.76
C VAL A 10 -4.06 -15.95 -10.81
N VAL A 11 -4.32 -16.34 -12.07
CA VAL A 11 -3.52 -15.92 -13.21
C VAL A 11 -4.35 -14.95 -14.04
N VAL A 12 -3.84 -13.73 -14.21
CA VAL A 12 -4.45 -12.71 -15.07
C VAL A 12 -3.51 -12.42 -16.23
N TYR A 13 -3.97 -12.68 -17.44
CA TYR A 13 -3.23 -12.35 -18.66
C TYR A 13 -4.02 -11.33 -19.47
N VAL A 14 -3.43 -10.15 -19.71
CA VAL A 14 -3.99 -9.11 -20.57
C VAL A 14 -3.17 -9.07 -21.85
N PRO A 15 -3.74 -9.48 -23.00
CA PRO A 15 -3.02 -9.51 -24.27
C PRO A 15 -2.52 -8.15 -24.73
N ASP A 16 -1.64 -8.14 -25.74
CA ASP A 16 -1.13 -6.91 -26.36
C ASP A 16 -2.28 -6.00 -26.82
N ARG A 17 -2.15 -4.70 -26.53
CA ARG A 17 -3.09 -3.64 -26.93
C ARG A 17 -4.49 -3.74 -26.34
N VAL A 18 -4.71 -4.62 -25.38
CA VAL A 18 -5.99 -4.70 -24.67
C VAL A 18 -6.02 -3.67 -23.56
N VAL A 19 -7.05 -2.84 -23.55
CA VAL A 19 -7.34 -1.88 -22.48
C VAL A 19 -8.57 -2.38 -21.71
N MET A 20 -8.36 -2.73 -20.45
CA MET A 20 -9.48 -3.11 -19.58
C MET A 20 -10.23 -1.85 -19.16
N GLU A 21 -11.49 -1.73 -19.57
CA GLU A 21 -12.34 -0.57 -19.24
C GLU A 21 -12.80 -0.57 -17.78
N ARG A 22 -12.89 -1.75 -17.17
CA ARG A 22 -13.32 -1.92 -15.78
C ARG A 22 -12.22 -2.59 -14.96
N PRO A 23 -12.06 -2.20 -13.69
CA PRO A 23 -11.12 -2.87 -12.81
C PRO A 23 -11.54 -4.31 -12.55
N LEU A 24 -10.57 -5.22 -12.49
CA LEU A 24 -10.76 -6.56 -11.98
C LEU A 24 -10.65 -6.52 -10.45
N GLN A 25 -11.68 -6.99 -9.75
CA GLN A 25 -11.65 -7.11 -8.31
C GLN A 25 -11.37 -8.56 -7.91
N ILE A 26 -10.37 -8.75 -7.05
CA ILE A 26 -10.05 -10.01 -6.40
C ILE A 26 -10.39 -9.84 -4.92
N VAL A 27 -11.31 -10.64 -4.42
CA VAL A 27 -11.75 -10.58 -3.01
C VAL A 27 -11.30 -11.84 -2.30
N ASN A 28 -10.41 -11.70 -1.35
CA ASN A 28 -9.94 -12.77 -0.49
C ASN A 28 -10.79 -12.79 0.80
N LEU A 29 -11.60 -13.81 0.96
CA LEU A 29 -12.47 -13.98 2.12
C LEU A 29 -11.93 -15.11 3.00
N MET A 30 -11.50 -14.77 4.21
CA MET A 30 -11.01 -15.73 5.18
C MET A 30 -12.13 -16.09 6.16
N ARG A 31 -12.53 -17.36 6.16
CA ARG A 31 -13.49 -17.91 7.11
C ARG A 31 -13.07 -19.31 7.54
N ALA A 32 -12.99 -19.52 8.83
CA ALA A 32 -12.72 -20.82 9.41
C ALA A 32 -13.47 -20.98 10.74
N ASN A 33 -13.38 -22.14 11.33
CA ASN A 33 -13.83 -22.47 12.68
C ASN A 33 -12.66 -23.00 13.54
N ALA A 34 -11.45 -22.75 13.11
CA ALA A 34 -10.18 -23.06 13.77
C ALA A 34 -9.07 -22.20 13.17
N ASP A 35 -7.90 -22.19 13.79
CA ASP A 35 -6.71 -21.52 13.27
C ASP A 35 -6.37 -22.03 11.86
N LEU A 36 -6.16 -21.12 10.91
CA LEU A 36 -5.95 -21.46 9.51
C LEU A 36 -4.73 -20.75 8.91
N MET A 37 -3.99 -21.46 8.07
CA MET A 37 -2.96 -20.89 7.22
C MET A 37 -3.40 -20.95 5.75
N SER A 38 -3.20 -19.86 5.00
CA SER A 38 -3.48 -19.76 3.57
C SER A 38 -2.26 -19.28 2.81
N PHE A 39 -1.97 -19.91 1.68
CA PHE A 39 -0.83 -19.59 0.83
C PHE A 39 -1.31 -19.42 -0.60
N GLN A 40 -1.39 -18.18 -1.07
CA GLN A 40 -1.80 -17.86 -2.43
C GLN A 40 -0.60 -17.40 -3.26
N ARG A 41 -0.56 -17.82 -4.52
CA ARG A 41 0.42 -17.34 -5.48
C ARG A 41 -0.26 -16.87 -6.75
N ASN A 42 -0.22 -15.57 -6.97
CA ASN A 42 -0.88 -14.91 -8.09
C ASN A 42 0.14 -14.51 -9.16
N MET A 43 -0.30 -14.47 -10.41
CA MET A 43 0.49 -13.99 -11.53
C MET A 43 -0.33 -13.03 -12.39
N VAL A 44 0.24 -11.87 -12.69
CA VAL A 44 -0.37 -10.87 -13.57
C VAL A 44 0.60 -10.55 -14.70
N ILE A 45 0.16 -10.73 -15.93
CA ILE A 45 0.97 -10.46 -17.12
C ILE A 45 0.20 -9.48 -18.00
N LEU A 46 0.80 -8.32 -18.26
CA LEU A 46 0.31 -7.37 -19.25
C LEU A 46 1.20 -7.44 -20.49
N GLY A 47 0.59 -7.64 -21.63
CA GLY A 47 1.24 -7.56 -22.94
C GLY A 47 1.61 -6.12 -23.30
N ARG A 48 2.22 -5.95 -24.46
CA ARG A 48 2.63 -4.64 -24.97
C ARG A 48 1.41 -3.72 -25.20
N ASP A 49 1.55 -2.44 -24.86
CA ASP A 49 0.50 -1.42 -25.00
C ASP A 49 -0.80 -1.76 -24.22
N ALA A 50 -0.77 -2.73 -23.30
CA ALA A 50 -1.93 -3.12 -22.52
C ALA A 50 -2.16 -2.20 -21.32
N LYS A 51 -3.44 -2.08 -20.90
CA LYS A 51 -3.79 -1.34 -19.69
C LYS A 51 -4.73 -2.16 -18.82
N ALA A 52 -4.43 -2.23 -17.53
CA ALA A 52 -5.26 -2.94 -16.58
C ALA A 52 -5.24 -2.28 -15.20
N THR A 53 -6.36 -2.42 -14.50
CA THR A 53 -6.50 -2.03 -13.10
C THR A 53 -6.98 -3.25 -12.32
N ILE A 54 -6.26 -3.60 -11.25
CA ILE A 54 -6.64 -4.68 -10.33
C ILE A 54 -6.81 -4.11 -8.93
N LEU A 55 -7.93 -4.47 -8.30
CA LEU A 55 -8.23 -4.18 -6.91
C LEU A 55 -8.24 -5.50 -6.12
N VAL A 56 -7.38 -5.62 -5.14
CA VAL A 56 -7.35 -6.73 -4.18
C VAL A 56 -7.94 -6.25 -2.86
N CYS A 57 -8.89 -7.01 -2.32
CA CYS A 57 -9.51 -6.74 -1.03
C CYS A 57 -9.37 -7.97 -0.13
N ASP A 58 -8.81 -7.79 1.05
CA ASP A 58 -8.64 -8.85 2.04
C ASP A 58 -9.59 -8.63 3.22
N HIS A 59 -10.42 -9.64 3.50
CA HIS A 59 -11.38 -9.61 4.58
C HIS A 59 -11.37 -10.89 5.39
N THR A 60 -11.63 -10.79 6.69
CA THR A 60 -11.92 -11.92 7.58
C THR A 60 -13.39 -11.94 7.94
N LEU A 61 -14.01 -13.11 7.84
CA LEU A 61 -15.43 -13.33 8.16
C LEU A 61 -15.66 -14.07 9.49
N SER A 62 -14.59 -14.51 10.15
CA SER A 62 -14.63 -15.11 11.49
C SER A 62 -13.51 -14.52 12.33
N ASP A 63 -13.63 -14.68 13.67
CA ASP A 63 -12.70 -14.13 14.65
C ASP A 63 -11.55 -15.11 14.97
N ASP A 64 -11.39 -16.18 14.19
CA ASP A 64 -10.30 -17.15 14.35
C ASP A 64 -8.96 -16.55 13.89
N ARG A 65 -7.86 -17.15 14.36
CA ARG A 65 -6.52 -16.75 13.95
C ARG A 65 -6.22 -17.20 12.52
N PHE A 66 -5.81 -16.27 11.70
CA PHE A 66 -5.38 -16.56 10.34
C PHE A 66 -3.93 -16.15 10.12
N LEU A 67 -3.21 -16.96 9.38
CA LEU A 67 -1.96 -16.57 8.74
C LEU A 67 -2.13 -16.66 7.22
N SER A 68 -2.23 -15.52 6.56
CA SER A 68 -2.19 -15.47 5.09
C SER A 68 -0.79 -15.07 4.61
N ASN A 69 -0.26 -15.84 3.67
CA ASN A 69 1.01 -15.54 3.02
C ASN A 69 0.80 -15.54 1.51
N ASN A 70 0.67 -14.34 0.94
CA ASN A 70 0.31 -14.13 -0.45
C ASN A 70 1.53 -13.63 -1.22
N THR A 71 1.74 -14.18 -2.40
CA THR A 71 2.77 -13.72 -3.33
C THR A 71 2.13 -13.40 -4.68
N THR A 72 2.42 -12.22 -5.20
CA THR A 72 1.95 -11.79 -6.52
C THR A 72 3.16 -11.44 -7.38
N GLU A 73 3.28 -12.07 -8.53
CA GLU A 73 4.29 -11.78 -9.54
C GLU A 73 3.64 -11.02 -10.69
N VAL A 74 4.26 -9.91 -11.11
CA VAL A 74 3.71 -9.01 -12.12
C VAL A 74 4.74 -8.76 -13.21
N VAL A 75 4.34 -8.91 -14.45
CA VAL A 75 5.11 -8.50 -15.62
C VAL A 75 4.34 -7.40 -16.34
N VAL A 76 4.92 -6.20 -16.40
CA VAL A 76 4.33 -5.06 -17.13
C VAL A 76 5.07 -4.91 -18.45
N GLY A 77 4.41 -5.25 -19.54
CA GLY A 77 4.97 -5.22 -20.90
C GLY A 77 5.35 -3.84 -21.39
N GLU A 78 5.98 -3.77 -22.55
CA GLU A 78 6.39 -2.52 -23.19
C GLU A 78 5.20 -1.57 -23.39
N ASN A 79 5.35 -0.28 -23.01
CA ASN A 79 4.32 0.76 -23.06
C ASN A 79 3.03 0.42 -22.27
N ALA A 80 3.01 -0.64 -21.48
CA ALA A 80 1.84 -1.03 -20.72
C ALA A 80 1.68 -0.20 -19.44
N ALA A 81 0.44 -0.06 -18.97
CA ALA A 81 0.13 0.64 -17.73
C ALA A 81 -0.68 -0.27 -16.79
N PHE A 82 -0.17 -0.45 -15.59
CA PHE A 82 -0.79 -1.29 -14.56
C PHE A 82 -1.06 -0.48 -13.30
N GLU A 83 -2.32 -0.45 -12.87
CA GLU A 83 -2.74 0.10 -11.59
C GLU A 83 -3.12 -1.03 -10.64
N TYR A 84 -2.52 -1.03 -9.47
CA TYR A 84 -2.72 -2.04 -8.42
C TYR A 84 -3.20 -1.36 -7.14
N TYR A 85 -4.37 -1.74 -6.69
CA TYR A 85 -4.95 -1.29 -5.42
C TYR A 85 -5.08 -2.48 -4.48
N HIS A 86 -4.63 -2.32 -3.25
CA HIS A 86 -4.74 -3.36 -2.22
C HIS A 86 -5.33 -2.77 -0.95
N VAL A 87 -6.53 -3.19 -0.59
CA VAL A 87 -7.22 -2.75 0.62
C VAL A 87 -7.25 -3.89 1.63
N GLN A 88 -6.61 -3.67 2.77
CA GLN A 88 -6.43 -4.64 3.84
C GLN A 88 -7.29 -4.24 5.05
N ASN A 89 -8.31 -5.05 5.35
CA ASN A 89 -9.21 -4.85 6.47
C ASN A 89 -9.53 -6.21 7.10
N GLN A 90 -8.58 -6.71 7.89
CA GLN A 90 -8.64 -8.02 8.50
C GLN A 90 -8.87 -7.94 10.00
N HIS A 91 -9.23 -9.05 10.63
CA HIS A 91 -9.41 -9.16 12.08
C HIS A 91 -8.10 -8.94 12.86
N ILE A 92 -8.18 -8.50 14.12
CA ILE A 92 -7.01 -8.22 14.96
C ILE A 92 -6.12 -9.44 15.24
N GLU A 93 -6.70 -10.64 15.22
CA GLU A 93 -5.94 -11.89 15.39
C GLU A 93 -5.38 -12.43 14.05
N ALA A 94 -5.64 -11.73 12.94
CA ALA A 94 -5.11 -12.12 11.64
C ALA A 94 -3.67 -11.62 11.47
N SER A 95 -2.83 -12.48 10.91
CA SER A 95 -1.49 -12.18 10.46
C SER A 95 -1.43 -12.29 8.94
N GLN A 96 -0.90 -11.28 8.26
CA GLN A 96 -0.79 -11.25 6.81
C GLN A 96 0.61 -10.88 6.35
N ILE A 97 1.15 -11.67 5.41
CA ILE A 97 2.40 -11.36 4.72
C ILE A 97 2.11 -11.32 3.22
N ASN A 98 2.23 -10.14 2.64
CA ASN A 98 2.05 -9.94 1.21
C ASN A 98 3.38 -9.59 0.56
N SER A 99 3.70 -10.26 -0.55
CA SER A 99 4.89 -9.97 -1.34
C SER A 99 4.48 -9.76 -2.80
N VAL A 100 4.80 -8.59 -3.34
CA VAL A 100 4.52 -8.24 -4.73
C VAL A 100 5.84 -8.00 -5.44
N PHE A 101 6.08 -8.76 -6.52
CA PHE A 101 7.28 -8.65 -7.35
C PHE A 101 6.89 -8.17 -8.73
N VAL A 102 7.40 -7.02 -9.14
CA VAL A 102 7.07 -6.39 -10.42
C VAL A 102 8.30 -6.27 -11.29
N SER A 103 8.20 -6.71 -12.53
CA SER A 103 9.19 -6.48 -13.57
C SER A 103 8.58 -5.58 -14.65
N GLN A 104 9.22 -4.44 -14.91
CA GLN A 104 8.76 -3.44 -15.85
C GLN A 104 9.62 -3.44 -17.11
N LYS A 105 8.95 -3.44 -18.28
CA LYS A 105 9.55 -3.32 -19.60
C LYS A 105 9.53 -1.87 -20.08
N ARG A 106 10.18 -1.58 -21.22
CA ARG A 106 10.35 -0.24 -21.78
C ARG A 106 9.07 0.61 -21.72
N ASN A 107 9.22 1.86 -21.25
CA ASN A 107 8.16 2.86 -21.18
C ASN A 107 6.90 2.41 -20.41
N SER A 108 6.98 1.37 -19.60
CA SER A 108 5.84 0.90 -18.83
C SER A 108 5.63 1.73 -17.58
N ARG A 109 4.38 1.73 -17.09
CA ARG A 109 3.97 2.41 -15.88
C ARG A 109 3.34 1.43 -14.90
N TYR A 110 3.80 1.50 -13.65
CA TYR A 110 3.24 0.78 -12.51
C TYR A 110 2.86 1.74 -11.39
N ASP A 111 1.59 1.77 -11.04
CA ASP A 111 1.06 2.54 -9.90
C ASP A 111 0.47 1.57 -8.87
N ALA A 112 1.00 1.55 -7.66
CA ALA A 112 0.47 0.75 -6.55
C ALA A 112 -0.01 1.62 -5.40
N ASN A 113 -1.18 1.28 -4.85
CA ASN A 113 -1.71 1.88 -3.64
C ASN A 113 -2.07 0.77 -2.65
N VAL A 114 -1.39 0.74 -1.50
CA VAL A 114 -1.62 -0.22 -0.42
C VAL A 114 -2.24 0.50 0.76
N ILE A 115 -3.48 0.17 1.07
CA ILE A 115 -4.28 0.80 2.13
C ILE A 115 -4.52 -0.22 3.23
N THR A 116 -3.84 -0.07 4.36
CA THR A 116 -3.98 -0.92 5.53
C THR A 116 -4.87 -0.22 6.55
N LEU A 117 -6.09 -0.74 6.72
CA LEU A 117 -7.08 -0.18 7.64
C LEU A 117 -7.12 -0.90 8.98
N TYR A 118 -7.03 -2.24 8.98
CA TYR A 118 -7.12 -3.05 10.18
C TYR A 118 -6.45 -4.43 9.98
N GLY A 119 -5.87 -4.99 11.06
CA GLY A 119 -5.25 -6.31 11.11
C GLY A 119 -4.30 -6.41 12.29
N GLY A 120 -4.03 -7.60 12.81
CA GLY A 120 -3.15 -7.80 13.97
C GLY A 120 -1.69 -7.58 13.62
N PHE A 121 -1.19 -8.36 12.66
CA PHE A 121 0.13 -8.22 12.06
C PHE A 121 0.02 -8.19 10.55
N ILE A 122 0.47 -7.10 9.93
CA ILE A 122 0.47 -6.98 8.47
C ILE A 122 1.88 -6.62 8.01
N ARG A 123 2.41 -7.44 7.08
CA ARG A 123 3.66 -7.16 6.41
C ARG A 123 3.49 -7.09 4.90
N ASN A 124 3.83 -5.95 4.33
CA ASN A 124 3.85 -5.71 2.89
C ASN A 124 5.29 -5.63 2.38
N ASN A 125 5.65 -6.46 1.42
CA ASN A 125 6.92 -6.42 0.71
C ASN A 125 6.64 -6.07 -0.75
N LEU A 126 7.08 -4.91 -1.22
CA LEU A 126 6.85 -4.41 -2.57
C LEU A 126 8.18 -4.27 -3.29
N PHE A 127 8.38 -5.07 -4.33
CA PHE A 127 9.58 -5.09 -5.14
C PHE A 127 9.25 -4.66 -6.56
N ALA A 128 9.95 -3.65 -7.09
CA ALA A 128 9.82 -3.22 -8.47
C ALA A 128 11.19 -3.14 -9.13
N ALA A 129 11.36 -3.85 -10.23
CA ALA A 129 12.55 -3.82 -11.06
C ALA A 129 12.23 -3.09 -12.37
N LEU A 130 12.90 -1.97 -12.60
CA LEU A 130 12.80 -1.16 -13.82
C LEU A 130 13.89 -1.66 -14.77
N THR A 131 13.53 -2.70 -15.55
CA THR A 131 14.51 -3.50 -16.29
C THR A 131 14.90 -2.90 -17.64
N GLU A 132 14.10 -1.99 -18.16
CA GLU A 132 14.31 -1.32 -19.45
C GLU A 132 14.04 0.19 -19.32
N GLU A 133 14.47 0.95 -20.31
CA GLU A 133 14.43 2.41 -20.34
C GLU A 133 13.00 2.99 -20.25
N GLY A 134 12.87 4.15 -19.60
CA GLY A 134 11.65 4.94 -19.58
C GLY A 134 10.55 4.41 -18.64
N CYS A 135 10.86 3.49 -17.74
CA CYS A 135 9.88 2.98 -16.80
C CYS A 135 9.49 4.02 -15.75
N GLU A 136 8.22 4.03 -15.36
CA GLU A 136 7.69 4.81 -14.25
C GLU A 136 7.09 3.88 -13.18
N SER A 137 7.53 4.01 -11.91
CA SER A 137 7.02 3.19 -10.80
C SER A 137 6.62 4.07 -9.62
N ASN A 138 5.34 4.05 -9.26
CA ASN A 138 4.79 4.81 -8.15
C ASN A 138 4.22 3.87 -7.08
N LEU A 139 4.76 3.92 -5.86
CA LEU A 139 4.32 3.12 -4.72
C LEU A 139 3.76 4.04 -3.64
N TYR A 140 2.47 3.95 -3.38
CA TYR A 140 1.79 4.72 -2.35
C TYR A 140 1.26 3.78 -1.27
N GLY A 141 1.36 4.20 -0.02
CA GLY A 141 0.84 3.41 1.09
C GLY A 141 0.26 4.27 2.21
N MET A 142 -0.85 3.84 2.75
CA MET A 142 -1.44 4.42 3.95
C MET A 142 -1.75 3.31 4.94
N TYR A 143 -1.42 3.51 6.21
CA TYR A 143 -1.71 2.56 7.26
C TYR A 143 -2.21 3.27 8.53
N LEU A 144 -3.28 2.70 9.08
CA LEU A 144 -3.89 3.13 10.33
C LEU A 144 -3.74 1.98 11.34
N SER A 145 -3.14 2.25 12.47
CA SER A 145 -2.87 1.23 13.51
C SER A 145 -3.18 1.76 14.89
N ASP A 146 -3.84 0.95 15.70
CA ASP A 146 -4.13 1.23 17.10
C ASP A 146 -3.88 -0.01 17.97
N LYS A 147 -4.18 0.06 19.24
CA LYS A 147 -4.03 -1.04 20.21
C LYS A 147 -2.60 -1.60 20.19
N LYS A 148 -2.42 -2.87 19.85
CA LYS A 148 -1.13 -3.57 19.72
C LYS A 148 -0.89 -4.07 18.30
N GLN A 149 -1.51 -3.43 17.31
CA GLN A 149 -1.33 -3.79 15.91
C GLN A 149 0.09 -3.48 15.45
N GLN A 150 0.58 -4.30 14.55
CA GLN A 150 1.88 -4.08 13.91
C GLN A 150 1.73 -4.06 12.38
N VAL A 151 2.27 -3.00 11.76
CA VAL A 151 2.32 -2.87 10.30
C VAL A 151 3.75 -2.66 9.83
N ASP A 152 4.25 -3.61 9.05
CA ASP A 152 5.56 -3.56 8.44
C ASP A 152 5.43 -3.31 6.93
N ASN A 153 6.03 -2.24 6.44
CA ASN A 153 6.11 -1.95 5.00
C ASN A 153 7.57 -1.99 4.56
N PHE A 154 7.90 -2.91 3.68
CA PHE A 154 9.20 -2.99 3.02
C PHE A 154 9.04 -2.72 1.53
N THR A 155 9.78 -1.75 1.01
CA THR A 155 9.81 -1.43 -0.42
C THR A 155 11.22 -1.56 -0.96
N PHE A 156 11.32 -2.10 -2.17
CA PHE A 156 12.59 -2.19 -2.89
C PHE A 156 12.36 -1.82 -4.35
N ILE A 157 13.01 -0.73 -4.80
CA ILE A 157 12.99 -0.35 -6.22
C ILE A 157 14.40 -0.47 -6.76
N ASP A 158 14.56 -1.22 -7.86
CA ASP A 158 15.81 -1.42 -8.56
C ASP A 158 15.75 -0.71 -9.92
N HIS A 159 16.43 0.41 -10.04
CA HIS A 159 16.65 1.12 -11.29
C HIS A 159 17.82 0.46 -12.01
N ILE A 160 17.53 -0.35 -13.03
CA ILE A 160 18.52 -1.12 -13.78
C ILE A 160 18.88 -0.40 -15.09
N ALA A 161 17.89 0.27 -15.70
CA ALA A 161 18.01 0.95 -16.98
C ALA A 161 17.87 2.48 -16.85
N PRO A 162 18.38 3.27 -17.82
CA PRO A 162 18.35 4.72 -17.76
C PRO A 162 16.95 5.32 -17.99
N HIS A 163 16.82 6.63 -17.72
CA HIS A 163 15.61 7.44 -17.92
C HIS A 163 14.37 6.92 -17.19
N CYS A 164 14.55 6.22 -16.07
CA CYS A 164 13.46 5.71 -15.26
C CYS A 164 13.12 6.66 -14.11
N THR A 165 11.84 6.68 -13.73
CA THR A 165 11.36 7.48 -12.60
C THR A 165 10.68 6.60 -11.56
N SER A 166 10.88 6.94 -10.28
CA SER A 166 10.13 6.30 -9.20
C SER A 166 9.73 7.29 -8.11
N ASN A 167 8.56 7.04 -7.53
CA ASN A 167 8.06 7.82 -6.41
C ASN A 167 7.46 6.88 -5.36
N GLN A 168 7.91 7.00 -4.13
CA GLN A 168 7.37 6.26 -3.00
C GLN A 168 6.86 7.24 -1.95
N HIS A 169 5.60 7.12 -1.56
CA HIS A 169 5.05 7.94 -0.50
C HIS A 169 4.16 7.10 0.42
N PHE A 170 4.62 6.92 1.65
CA PHE A 170 3.92 6.16 2.68
C PHE A 170 3.56 7.05 3.85
N LYS A 171 2.32 6.94 4.34
CA LYS A 171 1.84 7.67 5.51
C LYS A 171 1.22 6.73 6.54
N GLY A 172 1.58 6.94 7.81
CA GLY A 172 1.05 6.19 8.93
C GLY A 172 0.38 7.07 9.97
N VAL A 173 -0.74 6.63 10.52
CA VAL A 173 -1.35 7.19 11.72
C VAL A 173 -1.41 6.10 12.77
N LEU A 174 -0.75 6.33 13.90
CA LEU A 174 -0.60 5.33 14.96
C LEU A 174 -1.14 5.86 16.28
N ASP A 175 -1.88 5.00 16.96
CA ASP A 175 -2.46 5.27 18.28
C ASP A 175 -2.13 4.14 19.26
N ASP A 176 -2.47 4.34 20.54
CA ASP A 176 -2.28 3.39 21.64
C ASP A 176 -0.82 2.86 21.72
N ALA A 177 -0.63 1.55 21.64
CA ALA A 177 0.66 0.86 21.65
C ALA A 177 0.97 0.21 20.28
N ALA A 178 0.48 0.80 19.19
CA ALA A 178 0.73 0.30 17.85
C ALA A 178 2.19 0.46 17.44
N LEU A 179 2.68 -0.46 16.62
CA LEU A 179 4.03 -0.46 16.06
C LEU A 179 3.97 -0.42 14.54
N ALA A 180 4.74 0.47 13.93
CA ALA A 180 4.98 0.41 12.48
C ALA A 180 6.47 0.39 12.17
N ASN A 181 6.82 -0.38 11.14
CA ASN A 181 8.15 -0.38 10.57
C ASN A 181 8.07 -0.04 9.08
N PHE A 182 8.83 0.94 8.66
CA PHE A 182 9.02 1.25 7.25
C PHE A 182 10.49 1.08 6.89
N ALA A 183 10.78 0.23 5.90
CA ALA A 183 12.11 0.09 5.34
C ALA A 183 12.01 0.19 3.81
N GLY A 184 12.41 1.34 3.28
CA GLY A 184 12.39 1.59 1.85
C GLY A 184 13.80 1.65 1.29
N ARG A 185 14.10 0.85 0.26
CA ARG A 185 15.38 0.86 -0.42
C ARG A 185 15.22 1.13 -1.90
N ILE A 186 15.94 2.14 -2.39
CA ILE A 186 16.09 2.41 -3.81
C ILE A 186 17.54 2.12 -4.19
N VAL A 187 17.73 1.32 -5.24
CA VAL A 187 19.04 1.04 -5.83
C VAL A 187 19.05 1.63 -7.23
N VAL A 188 20.07 2.44 -7.54
CA VAL A 188 20.29 3.00 -8.87
C VAL A 188 21.61 2.41 -9.38
N ARG A 189 21.51 1.53 -10.38
CA ARG A 189 22.63 0.83 -10.96
C ARG A 189 23.53 1.76 -11.77
N PRO A 190 24.82 1.43 -12.04
CA PRO A 190 25.75 2.31 -12.76
C PRO A 190 25.22 2.80 -14.12
N ASP A 191 24.52 1.92 -14.86
CA ASP A 191 23.97 2.25 -16.18
C ASP A 191 22.60 2.97 -16.13
N ALA A 192 21.99 3.10 -14.94
CA ALA A 192 20.70 3.75 -14.75
C ALA A 192 20.81 5.28 -14.68
N GLN A 193 21.48 5.86 -15.66
CA GLN A 193 21.63 7.31 -15.78
C GLN A 193 20.28 8.02 -16.03
N LYS A 194 20.19 9.31 -15.68
CA LYS A 194 18.95 10.12 -15.80
C LYS A 194 17.79 9.57 -14.97
N THR A 195 18.09 8.83 -13.92
CA THR A 195 17.08 8.39 -12.95
C THR A 195 16.59 9.57 -12.10
N GLU A 196 15.27 9.64 -11.92
CA GLU A 196 14.64 10.50 -10.90
C GLU A 196 13.91 9.61 -9.88
N ALA A 197 14.36 9.60 -8.61
CA ALA A 197 13.82 8.71 -7.60
C ALA A 197 13.56 9.44 -6.28
N TYR A 198 12.31 9.38 -5.82
CA TYR A 198 11.86 10.08 -4.61
C TYR A 198 11.22 9.10 -3.64
N GLN A 199 11.56 9.23 -2.36
CA GLN A 199 10.98 8.40 -1.31
C GLN A 199 10.61 9.27 -0.10
N ALA A 200 9.37 9.13 0.38
CA ALA A 200 8.89 9.78 1.59
C ALA A 200 8.14 8.80 2.49
N ASN A 201 8.39 8.87 3.80
CA ASN A 201 7.59 8.20 4.81
C ASN A 201 7.27 9.17 5.94
N ASN A 202 5.99 9.51 6.10
CA ASN A 202 5.52 10.45 7.09
C ASN A 202 4.58 9.75 8.08
N ASN A 203 4.81 9.96 9.37
CA ASN A 203 4.07 9.27 10.41
C ASN A 203 3.55 10.27 11.45
N LEU A 204 2.30 10.08 11.86
CA LEU A 204 1.62 10.82 12.89
C LEU A 204 1.38 9.90 14.09
N LEU A 205 2.00 10.21 15.23
CA LEU A 205 1.79 9.52 16.49
C LEU A 205 0.73 10.26 17.31
N LEU A 206 -0.29 9.55 17.73
CA LEU A 206 -1.40 10.11 18.51
C LEU A 206 -1.21 9.94 20.01
N THR A 207 -0.34 9.01 20.41
CA THR A 207 0.02 8.70 21.81
C THR A 207 1.52 8.51 21.96
N ASP A 208 2.03 8.68 23.16
CA ASP A 208 3.45 8.50 23.50
C ASP A 208 3.88 7.02 23.50
N THR A 209 2.93 6.11 23.50
CA THR A 209 3.16 4.65 23.49
C THR A 209 3.24 4.06 22.09
N ALA A 210 2.73 4.77 21.08
CA ALA A 210 2.85 4.39 19.67
C ALA A 210 4.29 4.53 19.21
N GLN A 211 4.75 3.58 18.37
CA GLN A 211 6.14 3.52 17.91
C GLN A 211 6.24 3.37 16.40
N VAL A 212 7.18 4.10 15.81
CA VAL A 212 7.54 3.97 14.40
C VAL A 212 9.04 3.85 14.24
N ASN A 213 9.46 2.83 13.49
CA ASN A 213 10.82 2.71 12.99
C ASN A 213 10.81 2.99 11.48
N THR A 214 11.45 4.06 11.04
CA THR A 214 11.53 4.41 9.62
C THR A 214 12.97 4.42 9.14
N LYS A 215 13.23 3.68 8.04
CA LYS A 215 14.57 3.49 7.48
C LYS A 215 14.55 3.63 5.96
N PRO A 216 14.47 4.86 5.41
CA PRO A 216 14.67 5.07 3.99
C PRO A 216 16.15 4.92 3.63
N GLN A 217 16.47 4.26 2.51
CA GLN A 217 17.83 4.01 2.02
C GLN A 217 17.93 4.29 0.52
N LEU A 218 19.02 4.98 0.13
CA LEU A 218 19.43 5.17 -1.25
C LEU A 218 20.79 4.52 -1.45
N VAL A 219 20.93 3.71 -2.49
CA VAL A 219 22.21 3.16 -2.98
C VAL A 219 22.34 3.61 -4.42
N ILE A 220 23.23 4.55 -4.67
CA ILE A 220 23.34 5.23 -5.96
C ILE A 220 24.74 5.00 -6.51
N ASP A 221 24.80 4.26 -7.62
CA ASP A 221 26.04 3.93 -8.31
C ASP A 221 26.14 4.66 -9.68
N ALA A 222 25.17 5.52 -10.02
CA ALA A 222 25.15 6.35 -11.22
C ALA A 222 25.40 7.83 -10.89
N ASP A 223 25.99 8.58 -11.82
CA ASP A 223 26.46 9.96 -11.58
C ASP A 223 25.38 11.02 -11.92
N ASP A 224 24.62 10.83 -13.01
CA ASP A 224 23.67 11.82 -13.53
C ASP A 224 22.24 11.44 -13.13
N VAL A 225 21.89 11.71 -11.88
CA VAL A 225 20.59 11.33 -11.30
C VAL A 225 20.05 12.41 -10.34
N LYS A 226 18.74 12.38 -10.09
CA LYS A 226 18.07 13.19 -9.07
C LYS A 226 17.37 12.26 -8.10
N CYS A 227 17.95 12.07 -6.93
CA CYS A 227 17.41 11.17 -5.93
C CYS A 227 17.29 11.87 -4.58
N SER A 228 16.18 11.67 -3.90
CA SER A 228 16.01 12.14 -2.52
C SER A 228 15.14 11.19 -1.70
N HIS A 229 15.38 11.20 -0.40
CA HIS A 229 14.51 10.53 0.55
C HIS A 229 14.25 11.41 1.76
N GLY A 230 13.10 11.19 2.41
CA GLY A 230 12.72 11.87 3.64
C GLY A 230 11.87 10.97 4.53
N ALA A 231 12.01 11.15 5.84
CA ALA A 231 11.15 10.52 6.81
C ALA A 231 10.81 11.52 7.91
N THR A 232 9.56 11.51 8.34
CA THR A 232 9.11 12.30 9.50
C THR A 232 8.32 11.43 10.45
N VAL A 233 8.53 11.66 11.73
CA VAL A 233 7.71 11.11 12.81
C VAL A 233 7.36 12.30 13.69
N GLY A 234 6.08 12.60 13.80
CA GLY A 234 5.60 13.78 14.55
C GLY A 234 4.28 13.52 15.24
N GLN A 235 3.84 14.50 15.98
CA GLN A 235 2.53 14.56 16.62
C GLN A 235 1.62 15.54 15.87
N ILE A 236 0.36 15.63 16.29
CA ILE A 236 -0.58 16.61 15.72
C ILE A 236 -0.05 18.02 15.98
N ASP A 237 -0.10 18.85 14.94
CA ASP A 237 0.32 20.26 15.01
C ASP A 237 -0.58 21.05 15.97
N GLU A 238 0.01 21.51 17.07
CA GLU A 238 -0.68 22.25 18.13
C GLU A 238 -1.18 23.62 17.67
N GLU A 239 -0.47 24.29 16.76
CA GLU A 239 -0.91 25.58 16.20
C GLU A 239 -2.15 25.40 15.32
N ALA A 240 -2.14 24.39 14.46
CA ALA A 240 -3.29 24.05 13.63
C ALA A 240 -4.48 23.62 14.50
N MET A 241 -4.26 22.82 15.56
CA MET A 241 -5.28 22.47 16.54
C MET A 241 -5.85 23.72 17.23
N PHE A 242 -5.01 24.63 17.71
CA PHE A 242 -5.44 25.87 18.32
C PHE A 242 -6.27 26.72 17.36
N TYR A 243 -5.84 26.85 16.10
CA TYR A 243 -6.57 27.59 15.08
C TYR A 243 -7.98 27.02 14.86
N LEU A 244 -8.11 25.72 14.69
CA LEU A 244 -9.42 25.07 14.49
C LEU A 244 -10.33 25.28 15.71
N ARG A 245 -9.79 25.11 16.93
CA ARG A 245 -10.54 25.31 18.16
C ARG A 245 -10.98 26.79 18.37
N SER A 246 -10.14 27.73 17.97
CA SER A 246 -10.48 29.18 18.03
C SER A 246 -11.62 29.55 17.08
N ARG A 247 -11.90 28.74 16.09
CA ARG A 247 -13.03 28.86 15.16
C ARG A 247 -14.29 28.13 15.64
N GLY A 248 -14.28 27.61 16.87
CA GLY A 248 -15.43 26.94 17.48
C GLY A 248 -15.55 25.44 17.15
N ILE A 249 -14.55 24.85 16.52
CA ILE A 249 -14.52 23.40 16.25
C ILE A 249 -14.11 22.70 17.56
N GLY A 250 -14.89 21.70 17.98
CA GLY A 250 -14.56 20.90 19.15
C GLY A 250 -13.22 20.14 18.99
N GLU A 251 -12.53 19.89 20.11
CA GLU A 251 -11.20 19.29 20.08
C GLU A 251 -11.16 17.93 19.35
N ALA A 252 -12.13 17.07 19.66
CA ALA A 252 -12.22 15.75 19.01
C ALA A 252 -12.42 15.87 17.49
N GLU A 253 -13.27 16.80 17.06
CA GLU A 253 -13.53 17.02 15.64
C GLU A 253 -12.33 17.65 14.93
N ALA A 254 -11.65 18.63 15.56
CA ALA A 254 -10.43 19.23 15.03
C ALA A 254 -9.33 18.18 14.84
N ARG A 255 -9.15 17.29 15.84
CA ARG A 255 -8.22 16.15 15.75
C ARG A 255 -8.56 15.23 14.60
N MET A 256 -9.83 14.88 14.44
CA MET A 256 -10.31 14.05 13.32
C MET A 256 -10.04 14.69 11.96
N MET A 257 -10.33 15.97 11.80
CA MET A 257 -10.08 16.70 10.55
C MET A 257 -8.61 16.67 10.17
N MET A 258 -7.71 16.84 11.13
CA MET A 258 -6.26 16.80 10.88
C MET A 258 -5.78 15.40 10.49
N MET A 259 -6.23 14.37 11.19
CA MET A 259 -5.89 12.97 10.86
C MET A 259 -6.41 12.58 9.49
N PHE A 260 -7.67 12.92 9.18
CA PHE A 260 -8.27 12.66 7.88
C PHE A 260 -7.51 13.39 6.77
N GLY A 261 -7.22 14.69 6.93
CA GLY A 261 -6.43 15.44 5.96
C GLY A 261 -5.03 14.86 5.72
N PHE A 262 -4.39 14.36 6.78
CA PHE A 262 -3.10 13.69 6.68
C PHE A 262 -3.19 12.38 5.87
N ALA A 263 -4.21 11.55 6.12
CA ALA A 263 -4.43 10.29 5.40
C ALA A 263 -4.88 10.52 3.95
N HIS A 264 -5.74 11.54 3.73
CA HIS A 264 -6.32 11.84 2.42
C HIS A 264 -5.29 12.18 1.34
N GLU A 265 -4.10 12.67 1.70
CA GLU A 265 -3.03 12.93 0.73
C GLU A 265 -2.61 11.66 -0.06
N ILE A 266 -2.66 10.48 0.57
CA ILE A 266 -2.41 9.20 -0.10
C ILE A 266 -3.69 8.70 -0.79
N VAL A 267 -4.84 8.78 -0.12
CA VAL A 267 -6.12 8.34 -0.70
C VAL A 267 -6.43 9.12 -1.98
N GLY A 268 -6.11 10.41 -2.01
CA GLY A 268 -6.25 11.24 -3.22
C GLY A 268 -5.41 10.79 -4.42
N ARG A 269 -4.44 9.87 -4.25
CA ARG A 269 -3.69 9.25 -5.35
C ARG A 269 -4.46 8.12 -6.04
N VAL A 270 -5.56 7.65 -5.45
CA VAL A 270 -6.45 6.65 -6.05
C VAL A 270 -7.21 7.30 -7.20
N LYS A 271 -6.99 6.82 -8.42
CA LYS A 271 -7.56 7.40 -9.64
C LYS A 271 -9.01 6.98 -9.88
N LEU A 272 -9.41 5.82 -9.38
CA LEU A 272 -10.78 5.32 -9.46
C LEU A 272 -11.65 6.06 -8.45
N GLU A 273 -12.46 7.01 -8.92
CA GLU A 273 -13.27 7.87 -8.06
C GLU A 273 -14.20 7.09 -7.11
N PRO A 274 -14.99 6.07 -7.55
CA PRO A 274 -15.81 5.29 -6.64
C PRO A 274 -15.01 4.54 -5.57
N LEU A 275 -13.80 4.07 -5.91
CA LEU A 275 -12.91 3.41 -4.95
C LEU A 275 -12.33 4.43 -3.97
N ARG A 276 -11.97 5.62 -4.43
CA ARG A 276 -11.44 6.68 -3.57
C ARG A 276 -12.48 7.13 -2.54
N GLU A 277 -13.71 7.37 -2.96
CA GLU A 277 -14.82 7.73 -2.05
C GLU A 277 -15.08 6.66 -1.01
N GLU A 278 -15.02 5.39 -1.42
CA GLU A 278 -15.18 4.26 -0.51
C GLU A 278 -14.03 4.17 0.50
N ILE A 279 -12.78 4.33 0.06
CA ILE A 279 -11.61 4.34 0.95
C ILE A 279 -11.70 5.53 1.92
N ASP A 280 -12.08 6.72 1.47
CA ASP A 280 -12.28 7.88 2.33
C ASP A 280 -13.33 7.60 3.42
N SER A 281 -14.46 6.99 3.06
CA SER A 281 -15.50 6.57 4.02
C SER A 281 -14.96 5.55 5.03
N LEU A 282 -14.17 4.57 4.57
CA LEU A 282 -13.55 3.57 5.45
C LEU A 282 -12.52 4.20 6.39
N VAL A 283 -11.72 5.13 5.90
CA VAL A 283 -10.74 5.88 6.70
C VAL A 283 -11.44 6.72 7.77
N ASP A 284 -12.48 7.48 7.42
CA ASP A 284 -13.25 8.27 8.39
C ASP A 284 -13.85 7.37 9.48
N LYS A 285 -14.52 6.29 9.11
CA LYS A 285 -15.07 5.30 10.07
C LYS A 285 -13.98 4.70 10.96
N ARG A 286 -12.83 4.37 10.38
CA ARG A 286 -11.71 3.79 11.13
C ARG A 286 -11.15 4.77 12.15
N LEU A 287 -10.95 6.02 11.77
CA LEU A 287 -10.46 7.09 12.64
C LEU A 287 -11.48 7.45 13.75
N ARG A 288 -12.78 7.24 13.52
CA ARG A 288 -13.83 7.38 14.56
C ARG A 288 -13.96 6.15 15.46
N GLY A 289 -13.18 5.10 15.24
CA GLY A 289 -13.28 3.85 15.98
C GLY A 289 -14.49 2.98 15.62
N GLU A 290 -15.16 3.24 14.51
CA GLU A 290 -16.37 2.53 14.08
C GLU A 290 -16.07 1.22 13.34
N LEU A 291 -14.89 1.09 12.72
CA LEU A 291 -14.44 -0.12 12.01
C LEU A 291 -13.73 -1.08 12.97
N THR A 292 -14.49 -1.80 13.76
CA THR A 292 -13.94 -2.82 14.65
C THR A 292 -14.10 -4.24 14.09
N LYS A 293 -14.99 -4.45 13.12
CA LYS A 293 -15.28 -5.75 12.48
C LYS A 293 -15.78 -5.57 11.06
N CYS A 294 -15.40 -6.47 10.16
CA CYS A 294 -15.78 -6.45 8.74
C CYS A 294 -17.26 -6.81 8.46
N HIS A 295 -18.13 -6.86 9.48
CA HIS A 295 -19.54 -7.19 9.30
C HIS A 295 -20.33 -6.15 8.47
N ASN A 296 -19.80 -4.95 8.31
CA ASN A 296 -20.37 -3.87 7.51
C ASN A 296 -19.43 -3.51 6.35
N CYS A 297 -18.98 -4.51 5.59
CA CYS A 297 -18.23 -4.25 4.38
C CYS A 297 -19.09 -3.43 3.40
N VAL A 298 -18.76 -2.17 3.25
CA VAL A 298 -19.48 -1.21 2.39
C VAL A 298 -19.17 -1.47 0.91
N MET A 299 -18.08 -2.17 0.62
CA MET A 299 -17.83 -2.74 -0.70
C MET A 299 -18.86 -3.82 -0.96
N HIS A 300 -20.06 -3.46 -1.37
CA HIS A 300 -21.17 -4.36 -1.66
C HIS A 300 -20.72 -5.60 -2.46
N CYS A 301 -20.01 -6.50 -1.81
CA CYS A 301 -19.89 -7.87 -2.26
C CYS A 301 -21.31 -8.44 -2.18
N LYS A 302 -22.11 -8.17 -3.21
CA LYS A 302 -23.47 -8.72 -3.28
C LYS A 302 -23.37 -10.21 -3.03
N LYS A 303 -24.08 -10.65 -1.99
CA LYS A 303 -24.26 -12.05 -1.63
C LYS A 303 -24.72 -12.87 -2.85
#